data_1dbb56d489691e7dfc65240135b93371
#
_entry.id   1dbb56d489691e7dfc65240135b93371
#
_cell.length_a   1.000
_cell.length_b   1.000
_cell.length_c   1.000
_cell.angle_alpha   90.00
_cell.angle_beta   90.00
_cell.angle_gamma   90.00
#
_symmetry.space_group_name_H-M   'P 1'
#
loop_
_entity.id
_entity.type
_entity.pdbx_description
1 polymer ?
#
loop_
_entity_poly.entity_id
_entity_poly.type
_entity_poly.pdbx_seq_one_letter_code
_entity_poly.pdbx_strand_id
1 'polypeptide(L)'
;PDGSCIRDYINVVDLAKAHVVAIERMLDEHSGAEPLETFNIGTGRGVSVLELIRTFEAVTGVKVPHKIVGRREGDIEKVWADPTKANTVLGWEAKESLADTLRSAWAWQQHLIEKDK
;
A
#
# COMPACT_ATOMS: atom_id res chain seq x y z
N PRO A 1 -4.83 16.43 8.79
CA PRO A 1 -4.44 17.86 8.91
C PRO A 1 -4.78 18.68 7.66
N ASP A 2 -4.79 18.04 6.47
CA ASP A 2 -5.14 18.73 5.22
C ASP A 2 -6.61 18.56 4.83
N GLY A 3 -7.40 17.94 5.67
CA GLY A 3 -8.83 17.72 5.44
C GLY A 3 -9.18 16.46 4.66
N SER A 4 -8.20 15.74 4.15
CA SER A 4 -8.43 14.48 3.46
C SER A 4 -8.18 13.28 4.37
N CYS A 5 -8.73 12.12 3.97
CA CYS A 5 -8.56 10.89 4.74
C CYS A 5 -7.13 10.38 4.66
N ILE A 6 -6.69 9.73 5.74
CA ILE A 6 -5.36 9.13 5.82
C ILE A 6 -5.50 7.62 5.72
N ARG A 7 -4.75 7.01 4.83
CA ARG A 7 -4.76 5.56 4.57
C ARG A 7 -3.33 5.04 4.45
N ASP A 8 -3.20 3.74 4.50
CA ASP A 8 -1.93 3.05 4.30
C ASP A 8 -1.90 2.51 2.86
N TYR A 9 -1.01 3.06 2.03
CA TYR A 9 -0.86 2.67 0.63
C TYR A 9 0.36 1.77 0.50
N ILE A 10 0.13 0.50 0.21
CA ILE A 10 1.19 -0.49 0.05
C ILE A 10 1.41 -0.83 -1.43
N ASN A 11 2.68 -0.99 -1.82
CA ASN A 11 3.05 -1.44 -3.15
C ASN A 11 2.62 -2.90 -3.35
N VAL A 12 2.04 -3.20 -4.51
CA VAL A 12 1.54 -4.55 -4.80
C VAL A 12 2.65 -5.61 -4.79
N VAL A 13 3.88 -5.23 -5.16
CA VAL A 13 5.02 -6.16 -5.11
C VAL A 13 5.37 -6.50 -3.66
N ASP A 14 5.37 -5.51 -2.77
CA ASP A 14 5.57 -5.74 -1.34
C ASP A 14 4.50 -6.66 -0.78
N LEU A 15 3.25 -6.44 -1.19
CA LEU A 15 2.13 -7.29 -0.77
C LEU A 15 2.29 -8.72 -1.28
N ALA A 16 2.70 -8.88 -2.53
CA ALA A 16 2.93 -10.20 -3.13
C ALA A 16 4.05 -10.94 -2.39
N LYS A 17 5.12 -10.24 -2.03
CA LYS A 17 6.22 -10.84 -1.25
C LYS A 17 5.76 -11.29 0.13
N ALA A 18 4.84 -10.55 0.76
CA ALA A 18 4.25 -10.95 2.04
C ALA A 18 3.51 -12.29 1.90
N HIS A 19 2.79 -12.49 0.80
CA HIS A 19 2.11 -13.75 0.53
C HIS A 19 3.09 -14.91 0.39
N VAL A 20 4.18 -14.71 -0.33
CA VAL A 20 5.22 -15.75 -0.51
C VAL A 20 5.81 -16.15 0.84
N VAL A 21 6.18 -15.18 1.66
CA VAL A 21 6.77 -15.44 2.99
C VAL A 21 5.77 -16.17 3.89
N ALA A 22 4.49 -15.80 3.83
CA ALA A 22 3.45 -16.45 4.63
C ALA A 22 3.28 -17.91 4.22
N ILE A 23 3.31 -18.20 2.91
CA ILE A 23 3.22 -19.57 2.40
C ILE A 23 4.43 -20.38 2.83
N GLU A 24 5.64 -19.83 2.70
CA GLU A 24 6.87 -20.49 3.15
C GLU A 24 6.79 -20.86 4.62
N ARG A 25 6.27 -19.96 5.47
CA ARG A 25 6.08 -20.22 6.88
C ARG A 25 5.12 -21.39 7.12
N MET A 26 4.02 -21.44 6.37
CA MET A 26 3.02 -22.51 6.52
C MET A 26 3.57 -23.88 6.11
N LEU A 27 4.48 -23.93 5.14
CA LEU A 27 5.08 -25.17 4.63
C LEU A 27 6.28 -25.64 5.45
N ASP A 28 6.85 -24.76 6.28
CA ASP A 28 8.02 -25.09 7.10
C ASP A 28 7.57 -25.74 8.41
N GLU A 29 7.86 -27.02 8.58
CA GLU A 29 7.50 -27.80 9.76
C GLU A 29 8.14 -27.27 11.05
N HIS A 30 9.24 -26.53 10.92
CA HIS A 30 9.98 -25.99 12.06
C HIS A 30 9.69 -24.51 12.34
N SER A 31 8.74 -23.91 11.62
CA SER A 31 8.43 -22.49 11.77
C SER A 31 7.70 -22.13 13.04
N GLY A 32 7.01 -23.11 13.66
CA GLY A 32 6.14 -22.84 14.81
C GLY A 32 4.80 -22.26 14.42
N ALA A 33 4.44 -22.33 13.12
CA ALA A 33 3.16 -21.79 12.66
C ALA A 33 1.96 -22.52 13.24
N GLU A 34 0.96 -21.77 13.67
CA GLU A 34 -0.32 -22.30 14.09
C GLU A 34 -1.20 -22.66 12.88
N PRO A 35 -2.23 -23.52 13.04
CA PRO A 35 -3.12 -23.84 11.91
C PRO A 35 -3.79 -22.63 11.29
N LEU A 36 -4.03 -21.57 12.06
CA LEU A 36 -4.59 -20.32 11.59
C LEU A 36 -3.83 -19.16 12.23
N GLU A 37 -3.29 -18.30 11.39
CA GLU A 37 -2.60 -17.10 11.84
C GLU A 37 -3.12 -15.88 11.08
N THR A 38 -3.19 -14.74 11.77
CA THR A 38 -3.64 -13.49 11.19
C THR A 38 -2.50 -12.47 11.25
N PHE A 39 -2.24 -11.82 10.12
CA PHE A 39 -1.23 -10.77 10.03
C PHE A 39 -1.83 -9.52 9.38
N ASN A 40 -1.56 -8.36 9.97
CA ASN A 40 -1.87 -7.08 9.32
C ASN A 40 -0.70 -6.72 8.40
N ILE A 41 -1.00 -6.48 7.14
CA ILE A 41 -0.01 -6.19 6.11
C ILE A 41 -0.17 -4.74 5.67
N GLY A 42 0.89 -3.98 5.75
CA GLY A 42 0.91 -2.59 5.36
C GLY A 42 2.29 -1.99 5.57
N THR A 43 2.41 -0.69 5.33
CA THR A 43 3.67 0.04 5.55
C THR A 43 3.85 0.51 6.99
N GLY A 44 2.76 0.60 7.73
CA GLY A 44 2.75 1.22 9.06
C GLY A 44 2.72 2.75 9.00
N ARG A 45 2.58 3.33 7.82
CA ARG A 45 2.54 4.79 7.61
C ARG A 45 1.21 5.23 7.06
N GLY A 46 0.66 6.27 7.64
CA GLY A 46 -0.54 6.91 7.12
C GLY A 46 -0.16 7.99 6.10
N VAL A 47 -0.86 8.00 4.98
CA VAL A 47 -0.69 9.00 3.91
C VAL A 47 -2.06 9.58 3.60
N SER A 48 -2.18 10.90 3.56
CA SER A 48 -3.44 11.54 3.19
C SER A 48 -3.65 11.46 1.69
N VAL A 49 -4.92 11.53 1.25
CA VAL A 49 -5.24 11.52 -0.18
C VAL A 49 -4.61 12.71 -0.89
N LEU A 50 -4.58 13.90 -0.27
CA LEU A 50 -3.93 15.06 -0.88
C LEU A 50 -2.42 14.87 -1.00
N GLU A 51 -1.79 14.26 0.00
CA GLU A 51 -0.37 13.92 -0.06
C GLU A 51 -0.08 12.92 -1.19
N LEU A 52 -0.97 11.93 -1.37
CA LEU A 52 -0.88 10.96 -2.46
C LEU A 52 -0.92 11.68 -3.82
N ILE A 53 -1.88 12.60 -4.00
CA ILE A 53 -2.02 13.38 -5.24
C ILE A 53 -0.77 14.21 -5.50
N ARG A 54 -0.28 14.92 -4.50
CA ARG A 54 0.92 15.75 -4.64
C ARG A 54 2.15 14.93 -5.00
N THR A 55 2.30 13.76 -4.39
CA THR A 55 3.42 12.86 -4.70
C THR A 55 3.31 12.35 -6.13
N PHE A 56 2.12 11.97 -6.56
CA PHE A 56 1.88 11.54 -7.94
C PHE A 56 2.26 12.63 -8.94
N GLU A 57 1.80 13.86 -8.70
CA GLU A 57 2.12 14.99 -9.57
C GLU A 57 3.63 15.26 -9.62
N ALA A 58 4.31 15.12 -8.48
CA ALA A 58 5.75 15.36 -8.40
C ALA A 58 6.56 14.31 -9.17
N VAL A 59 6.18 13.04 -9.11
CA VAL A 59 6.96 11.95 -9.73
C VAL A 59 6.60 11.72 -11.20
N THR A 60 5.40 12.09 -11.63
CA THR A 60 4.96 11.88 -13.02
C THR A 60 4.94 13.14 -13.85
N GLY A 61 4.92 14.31 -13.23
CA GLY A 61 4.75 15.58 -13.91
C GLY A 61 3.34 15.81 -14.46
N VAL A 62 2.39 14.96 -14.11
CA VAL A 62 1.02 15.02 -14.59
C VAL A 62 0.14 15.60 -13.50
N LYS A 63 -0.66 16.60 -13.82
CA LYS A 63 -1.61 17.20 -12.88
C LYS A 63 -2.83 16.30 -12.71
N VAL A 64 -3.29 16.18 -11.47
CA VAL A 64 -4.49 15.40 -11.13
C VAL A 64 -5.59 16.39 -10.73
N PRO A 65 -6.55 16.67 -11.62
CA PRO A 65 -7.69 17.51 -11.25
C PRO A 65 -8.47 16.83 -10.14
N HIS A 66 -8.75 17.56 -9.09
CA HIS A 66 -9.50 17.03 -7.96
C HIS A 66 -10.31 18.14 -7.31
N LYS A 67 -11.29 17.73 -6.51
CA LYS A 67 -12.17 18.64 -5.80
C LYS A 67 -12.44 18.10 -4.40
N ILE A 68 -12.31 18.96 -3.42
CA ILE A 68 -12.66 18.61 -2.05
C ILE A 68 -14.18 18.70 -1.91
N VAL A 69 -14.78 17.60 -1.48
CA VAL A 69 -16.22 17.49 -1.27
C VAL A 69 -16.50 17.04 0.16
N GLY A 70 -17.77 17.00 0.52
CA GLY A 70 -18.17 16.54 1.84
C GLY A 70 -17.74 15.10 2.09
N ARG A 71 -17.51 14.77 3.35
CA ARG A 71 -17.12 13.43 3.79
C ARG A 71 -18.24 12.43 3.54
N ARG A 72 -17.89 11.26 3.01
CA ARG A 72 -18.87 10.18 2.83
C ARG A 72 -19.24 9.59 4.18
N GLU A 73 -20.48 9.11 4.29
CA GLU A 73 -20.92 8.38 5.48
C GLU A 73 -20.08 7.11 5.65
N GLY A 74 -19.62 6.88 6.88
CA GLY A 74 -18.81 5.71 7.20
C GLY A 74 -17.32 5.85 6.93
N ASP A 75 -16.87 6.95 6.31
CA ASP A 75 -15.44 7.17 6.09
C ASP A 75 -14.71 7.41 7.42
N ILE A 76 -13.66 6.66 7.64
CA ILE A 76 -12.78 6.83 8.78
C ILE A 76 -11.71 7.85 8.40
N GLU A 77 -11.48 8.85 9.26
CA GLU A 77 -10.51 9.90 8.99
C GLU A 77 -9.07 9.38 8.86
N LYS A 78 -8.67 8.48 9.74
CA LYS A 78 -7.32 7.93 9.79
C LYS A 78 -7.37 6.42 9.96
N VAL A 79 -6.77 5.70 9.02
CA VAL A 79 -6.60 4.24 9.12
C VAL A 79 -5.27 3.87 8.51
N TRP A 80 -4.46 3.15 9.26
CA TRP A 80 -3.26 2.50 8.72
C TRP A 80 -2.99 1.24 9.51
N ALA A 81 -2.26 0.31 8.90
CA ALA A 81 -1.95 -0.96 9.50
C ALA A 81 -0.85 -0.83 10.57
N ASP A 82 -0.90 -1.72 11.53
CA ASP A 82 0.26 -1.98 12.41
C ASP A 82 0.87 -3.31 11.96
N PRO A 83 1.95 -3.29 11.17
CA PRO A 83 2.53 -4.51 10.64
C PRO A 83 3.57 -5.15 11.56
N THR A 84 3.63 -4.77 12.83
CA THR A 84 4.67 -5.24 13.76
C THR A 84 4.77 -6.76 13.81
N LYS A 85 3.64 -7.46 13.89
CA LYS A 85 3.62 -8.92 13.93
C LYS A 85 4.21 -9.51 12.64
N ALA A 86 3.83 -8.98 11.48
CA ALA A 86 4.38 -9.43 10.19
C ALA A 86 5.88 -9.17 10.12
N ASN A 87 6.32 -8.00 10.58
CA ASN A 87 7.74 -7.64 10.58
C ASN A 87 8.57 -8.60 11.44
N THR A 88 8.08 -8.94 12.63
CA THR A 88 8.82 -9.77 13.58
C THR A 88 8.68 -11.26 13.31
N VAL A 89 7.48 -11.75 13.02
CA VAL A 89 7.21 -13.17 12.84
C VAL A 89 7.57 -13.66 11.44
N LEU A 90 7.19 -12.90 10.41
CA LEU A 90 7.50 -13.26 9.03
C LEU A 90 8.85 -12.75 8.55
N GLY A 91 9.43 -11.78 9.25
CA GLY A 91 10.63 -11.10 8.78
C GLY A 91 10.40 -10.28 7.52
N TRP A 92 9.16 -9.93 7.25
CA TRP A 92 8.76 -9.16 6.08
C TRP A 92 8.50 -7.70 6.45
N GLU A 93 8.88 -6.79 5.58
CA GLU A 93 8.46 -5.39 5.69
C GLU A 93 8.26 -4.79 4.30
N ALA A 94 7.42 -3.76 4.23
CA ALA A 94 7.21 -3.01 3.00
C ALA A 94 8.45 -2.14 2.74
N LYS A 95 9.05 -2.27 1.57
CA LYS A 95 10.31 -1.60 1.21
C LYS A 95 10.16 -0.51 0.16
N GLU A 96 9.12 -0.59 -0.66
CA GLU A 96 8.93 0.36 -1.75
C GLU A 96 8.40 1.69 -1.23
N SER A 97 8.97 2.79 -1.72
CA SER A 97 8.50 4.14 -1.36
C SER A 97 7.16 4.46 -2.04
N LEU A 98 6.45 5.43 -1.49
CA LEU A 98 5.22 5.94 -2.11
C LEU A 98 5.52 6.49 -3.52
N ALA A 99 6.61 7.22 -3.67
CA ALA A 99 7.03 7.78 -4.96
C ALA A 99 7.23 6.68 -6.01
N ASP A 100 7.97 5.61 -5.67
CA ASP A 100 8.22 4.51 -6.58
C ASP A 100 6.95 3.72 -6.88
N THR A 101 6.09 3.56 -5.89
CA THR A 101 4.79 2.90 -6.05
C THR A 101 3.93 3.64 -7.07
N LEU A 102 3.82 4.95 -6.93
CA LEU A 102 3.02 5.76 -7.85
C LEU A 102 3.65 5.83 -9.25
N ARG A 103 4.96 5.88 -9.33
CA ARG A 103 5.68 5.87 -10.62
C ARG A 103 5.41 4.58 -11.38
N SER A 104 5.48 3.43 -10.71
CA SER A 104 5.22 2.14 -11.34
C SER A 104 3.76 1.99 -11.75
N ALA A 105 2.83 2.47 -10.94
CA ALA A 105 1.39 2.44 -11.25
C ALA A 105 1.09 3.28 -12.51
N TRP A 106 1.69 4.46 -12.62
CA TRP A 106 1.52 5.32 -13.79
C TRP A 106 2.14 4.70 -15.04
N ALA A 107 3.32 4.08 -14.91
CA ALA A 107 3.97 3.39 -16.02
C ALA A 107 3.08 2.26 -16.55
N TRP A 108 2.45 1.50 -15.67
CA TRP A 108 1.52 0.45 -16.06
C TRP A 108 0.30 1.02 -16.78
N GLN A 109 -0.27 2.10 -16.28
CA GLN A 109 -1.41 2.76 -16.93
C GLN A 109 -1.07 3.25 -18.33
N GLN A 110 0.12 3.83 -18.51
CA GLN A 110 0.59 4.25 -19.82
C GLN A 110 0.76 3.05 -20.78
N HIS A 111 1.28 1.94 -20.26
CA HIS A 111 1.40 0.71 -21.03
C HIS A 111 0.03 0.20 -21.49
N LEU A 112 -0.98 0.24 -20.63
CA LEU A 112 -2.34 -0.15 -20.98
C LEU A 112 -2.94 0.73 -22.07
N ILE A 113 -2.71 2.04 -21.97
CA ILE A 113 -3.18 3.00 -22.98
C ILE A 113 -2.54 2.72 -24.34
N GLU A 114 -1.23 2.48 -24.38
CA GLU A 114 -0.51 2.16 -25.62
C GLU A 114 -0.99 0.84 -26.23
N LYS A 115 -1.27 -0.16 -25.40
CA LYS A 115 -1.73 -1.47 -25.85
C LYS A 115 -3.12 -1.42 -26.51
N ASP A 116 -3.97 -0.50 -26.05
CA ASP A 116 -5.34 -0.35 -26.55
C ASP A 116 -5.44 0.51 -27.83
N LYS A 117 -4.32 1.05 -28.30
CA LYS A 117 -4.27 1.86 -29.54
C LYS A 117 -4.21 0.96 -30.79
#